data_3ddfce0a357d7f80cfd9d4e8d720966f
#
_entry.id   3ddfce0a357d7f80cfd9d4e8d720966f
#
_cell.length_a   1.000
_cell.length_b   1.000
_cell.length_c   1.000
_cell.angle_alpha   90.00
_cell.angle_beta   90.00
_cell.angle_gamma   90.00
#
_symmetry.space_group_name_H-M   'P 1'
#
loop_
_entity.id
_entity.type
_entity.pdbx_description
1 polymer ?
#
loop_
_entity_poly.entity_id
_entity_poly.type
_entity_poly.pdbx_seq_one_letter_code
_entity_poly.pdbx_strand_id
1 'polypeptide(L)'
;MKKFATYLLFAALLLPVSSFTVSAAGGAGVEHSGANIGDIASLQRGAKWYVNYCLGCHTLSYQRYNRLAEDLDLSEEMVMQNLVYSDAKFGETMSIAMDPDQAEAWFGKIPPDLSLIGRSRGADWVFSYLRGFYQDGNGG
;
A
#
# COMPACT_ATOMS: atom_id res chain seq x y z
N MET A 1 1.06 6.22 61.04
CA MET A 1 2.05 6.19 59.93
C MET A 1 1.69 5.22 58.81
N LYS A 2 1.10 4.02 59.08
CA LYS A 2 0.74 3.04 58.05
C LYS A 2 -0.37 3.49 57.06
N LYS A 3 -1.32 4.31 57.54
CA LYS A 3 -2.44 4.81 56.69
C LYS A 3 -2.02 5.89 55.68
N PHE A 4 -0.99 6.66 55.98
CA PHE A 4 -0.44 7.68 55.06
C PHE A 4 0.31 7.05 53.85
N ALA A 5 0.99 5.93 54.05
CA ALA A 5 1.69 5.22 53.02
C ALA A 5 0.72 4.59 51.98
N THR A 6 -0.47 4.15 52.43
CA THR A 6 -1.50 3.57 51.59
C THR A 6 -2.15 4.61 50.65
N TYR A 7 -2.35 5.85 51.13
CA TYR A 7 -2.90 6.92 50.30
C TYR A 7 -1.91 7.46 49.28
N LEU A 8 -0.60 7.45 49.56
CA LEU A 8 0.45 7.80 48.61
C LEU A 8 0.58 6.77 47.46
N LEU A 9 0.38 5.49 47.79
CA LEU A 9 0.37 4.44 46.75
C LEU A 9 -0.86 4.54 45.84
N PHE A 10 -2.03 4.92 46.36
CA PHE A 10 -3.22 5.10 45.53
C PHE A 10 -3.18 6.38 44.67
N ALA A 11 -2.55 7.45 45.14
CA ALA A 11 -2.37 8.70 44.39
C ALA A 11 -1.38 8.51 43.19
N ALA A 12 -0.41 7.61 43.31
CA ALA A 12 0.54 7.31 42.22
C ALA A 12 -0.11 6.54 41.06
N LEU A 13 -1.25 5.86 41.27
CA LEU A 13 -1.98 5.11 40.23
C LEU A 13 -2.87 6.01 39.33
N LEU A 14 -3.04 7.27 39.68
CA LEU A 14 -3.88 8.25 38.94
C LEU A 14 -3.08 9.18 38.04
N LEU A 15 -1.83 8.81 37.70
CA LEU A 15 -1.09 9.56 36.68
C LEU A 15 -1.84 9.46 35.33
N PRO A 16 -2.15 10.58 34.68
CA PRO A 16 -2.79 10.53 33.37
C PRO A 16 -1.87 9.79 32.40
N VAL A 17 -2.37 8.71 31.84
CA VAL A 17 -1.75 8.06 30.70
C VAL A 17 -1.75 9.08 29.58
N SER A 18 -0.64 9.78 29.41
CA SER A 18 -0.45 10.68 28.26
C SER A 18 -0.58 9.84 27.01
N SER A 19 -1.70 9.98 26.30
CA SER A 19 -1.93 9.35 25.02
C SER A 19 -0.89 9.92 24.05
N PHE A 20 0.20 9.20 23.84
CA PHE A 20 1.10 9.50 22.74
C PHE A 20 0.31 9.24 21.45
N THR A 21 -0.12 10.30 20.80
CA THR A 21 -0.58 10.21 19.42
C THR A 21 0.63 9.82 18.58
N VAL A 22 0.69 8.52 18.23
CA VAL A 22 1.60 8.05 17.20
C VAL A 22 1.11 8.67 15.90
N SER A 23 1.67 9.81 15.54
CA SER A 23 1.52 10.37 14.21
C SER A 23 2.21 9.40 13.26
N ALA A 24 1.44 8.75 12.40
CA ALA A 24 2.02 7.99 11.30
C ALA A 24 2.96 8.94 10.55
N ALA A 25 4.21 8.51 10.39
CA ALA A 25 5.30 9.33 9.85
C ALA A 25 5.01 9.72 8.39
N GLY A 26 4.18 10.74 8.20
CA GLY A 26 4.21 11.58 7.02
C GLY A 26 5.45 12.45 7.13
N GLY A 27 6.55 12.08 6.46
CA GLY A 27 7.75 12.89 6.43
C GLY A 27 7.43 14.29 5.89
N ALA A 28 8.11 15.31 6.41
CA ALA A 28 8.02 16.66 5.86
C ALA A 28 8.30 16.62 4.34
N GLY A 29 7.33 17.07 3.52
CA GLY A 29 7.43 17.06 2.06
C GLY A 29 6.53 16.03 1.35
N VAL A 30 5.69 15.28 2.06
CA VAL A 30 4.71 14.37 1.43
C VAL A 30 3.48 15.17 0.99
N GLU A 31 3.17 15.13 -0.31
CA GLU A 31 1.97 15.76 -0.86
C GLU A 31 0.72 14.95 -0.54
N HIS A 32 -0.40 15.63 -0.33
CA HIS A 32 -1.68 14.96 -0.16
C HIS A 32 -2.21 14.42 -1.50
N SER A 33 -2.43 13.10 -1.55
CA SER A 33 -2.85 12.40 -2.77
C SER A 33 -4.29 12.71 -3.19
N GLY A 34 -5.14 13.12 -2.24
CA GLY A 34 -6.58 13.20 -2.44
C GLY A 34 -7.27 11.85 -2.63
N ALA A 35 -6.59 10.73 -2.36
CA ALA A 35 -7.15 9.40 -2.52
C ALA A 35 -8.41 9.22 -1.65
N ASN A 36 -9.50 8.79 -2.29
CA ASN A 36 -10.78 8.53 -1.65
C ASN A 36 -11.23 7.11 -1.95
N ILE A 37 -11.28 6.27 -0.94
CA ILE A 37 -11.72 4.87 -1.06
C ILE A 37 -13.22 4.74 -1.41
N GLY A 38 -14.02 5.78 -1.26
CA GLY A 38 -15.42 5.83 -1.69
C GLY A 38 -15.61 6.20 -3.16
N ASP A 39 -14.59 6.67 -3.86
CA ASP A 39 -14.66 6.97 -5.30
C ASP A 39 -14.30 5.71 -6.11
N ILE A 40 -15.29 4.83 -6.27
CA ILE A 40 -15.12 3.54 -6.97
C ILE A 40 -14.62 3.75 -8.41
N ALA A 41 -15.10 4.76 -9.12
CA ALA A 41 -14.66 5.04 -10.48
C ALA A 41 -13.17 5.42 -10.54
N SER A 42 -12.68 6.16 -9.55
CA SER A 42 -11.25 6.45 -9.42
C SER A 42 -10.43 5.21 -9.11
N LEU A 43 -10.93 4.34 -8.21
CA LEU A 43 -10.28 3.09 -7.87
C LEU A 43 -10.22 2.12 -9.07
N GLN A 44 -11.29 2.02 -9.86
CA GLN A 44 -11.30 1.23 -11.11
C GLN A 44 -10.23 1.72 -12.10
N ARG A 45 -10.10 3.04 -12.29
CA ARG A 45 -9.03 3.61 -13.11
C ARG A 45 -7.65 3.29 -12.53
N GLY A 46 -7.51 3.37 -11.21
CA GLY A 46 -6.27 3.01 -10.50
C GLY A 46 -5.88 1.55 -10.70
N ALA A 47 -6.83 0.62 -10.60
CA ALA A 47 -6.61 -0.80 -10.88
C ALA A 47 -6.13 -1.02 -12.32
N LYS A 48 -6.75 -0.35 -13.29
CA LYS A 48 -6.30 -0.42 -14.69
C LYS A 48 -4.87 0.13 -14.88
N TRP A 49 -4.54 1.24 -14.23
CA TRP A 49 -3.17 1.77 -14.25
C TRP A 49 -2.18 0.77 -13.64
N TYR A 50 -2.54 0.16 -12.50
CA TYR A 50 -1.69 -0.81 -11.84
C TYR A 50 -1.37 -2.01 -12.72
N VAL A 51 -2.38 -2.65 -13.32
CA VAL A 51 -2.16 -3.84 -14.15
C VAL A 51 -1.40 -3.54 -15.43
N ASN A 52 -1.51 -2.32 -15.96
CA ASN A 52 -0.81 -1.93 -17.20
C ASN A 52 0.65 -1.50 -16.96
N TYR A 53 0.97 -0.90 -15.80
CA TYR A 53 2.28 -0.26 -15.61
C TYR A 53 3.08 -0.80 -14.42
N CYS A 54 2.44 -1.46 -13.47
CA CYS A 54 3.11 -1.91 -12.25
C CYS A 54 3.17 -3.44 -12.15
N LEU A 55 2.08 -4.13 -12.50
CA LEU A 55 1.95 -5.58 -12.32
C LEU A 55 2.98 -6.38 -13.12
N GLY A 56 3.54 -5.84 -14.19
CA GLY A 56 4.61 -6.51 -14.93
C GLY A 56 5.87 -6.78 -14.09
N CYS A 57 6.10 -5.97 -13.06
CA CYS A 57 7.26 -6.07 -12.17
C CYS A 57 6.90 -6.29 -10.70
N HIS A 58 5.75 -5.81 -10.26
CA HIS A 58 5.35 -5.83 -8.85
C HIS A 58 4.10 -6.68 -8.63
N THR A 59 4.24 -7.75 -7.88
CA THR A 59 3.11 -8.60 -7.45
C THR A 59 2.22 -7.89 -6.43
N LEU A 60 0.97 -8.35 -6.34
CA LEU A 60 0.06 -8.18 -5.20
C LEU A 60 -0.36 -9.55 -4.70
N SER A 61 0.52 -10.25 -4.02
CA SER A 61 0.30 -11.65 -3.59
C SER A 61 -0.88 -11.82 -2.64
N TYR A 62 -1.34 -10.74 -1.98
CA TYR A 62 -2.49 -10.76 -1.08
C TYR A 62 -3.78 -10.25 -1.73
N GLN A 63 -3.73 -9.81 -2.99
CA GLN A 63 -4.89 -9.39 -3.76
C GLN A 63 -5.29 -10.49 -4.75
N ARG A 64 -6.54 -10.92 -4.71
CA ARG A 64 -7.13 -11.85 -5.67
C ARG A 64 -7.98 -11.09 -6.68
N TYR A 65 -8.08 -11.59 -7.91
CA TYR A 65 -8.93 -10.97 -8.94
C TYR A 65 -10.41 -10.96 -8.57
N ASN A 66 -10.92 -12.02 -7.94
CA ASN A 66 -12.31 -12.06 -7.46
C ASN A 66 -12.56 -11.03 -6.35
N ARG A 67 -11.59 -10.81 -5.45
CA ARG A 67 -11.71 -9.78 -4.43
C ARG A 67 -11.63 -8.38 -5.02
N LEU A 68 -10.79 -8.18 -6.04
CA LEU A 68 -10.72 -6.92 -6.78
C LEU A 68 -12.07 -6.60 -7.45
N ALA A 69 -12.75 -7.62 -8.00
CA ALA A 69 -14.08 -7.47 -8.58
C ALA A 69 -15.11 -6.97 -7.55
N GLU A 70 -15.16 -7.61 -6.38
CA GLU A 70 -16.05 -7.22 -5.28
C GLU A 70 -15.76 -5.79 -4.80
N ASP A 71 -14.51 -5.46 -4.53
CA ASP A 71 -14.11 -4.16 -3.99
C ASP A 71 -14.32 -3.00 -4.98
N LEU A 72 -14.33 -3.29 -6.28
CA LEU A 72 -14.47 -2.28 -7.35
C LEU A 72 -15.83 -2.30 -8.05
N ASP A 73 -16.78 -3.09 -7.56
CA ASP A 73 -18.11 -3.26 -8.18
C ASP A 73 -18.01 -3.61 -9.68
N LEU A 74 -17.15 -4.59 -10.00
CA LEU A 74 -16.95 -5.10 -11.35
C LEU A 74 -17.44 -6.54 -11.47
N SER A 75 -17.98 -6.90 -12.64
CA SER A 75 -18.28 -8.29 -12.92
C SER A 75 -17.01 -9.12 -13.16
N GLU A 76 -17.08 -10.44 -12.96
CA GLU A 76 -16.00 -11.37 -13.31
C GLU A 76 -15.54 -11.16 -14.77
N GLU A 77 -16.49 -11.05 -15.68
CA GLU A 77 -16.21 -10.85 -17.11
C GLU A 77 -15.40 -9.55 -17.33
N MET A 78 -15.78 -8.45 -16.70
CA MET A 78 -15.06 -7.18 -16.81
C MET A 78 -13.63 -7.28 -16.28
N VAL A 79 -13.43 -7.95 -15.14
CA VAL A 79 -12.10 -8.15 -14.56
C VAL A 79 -11.25 -9.02 -15.48
N MET A 80 -11.78 -10.18 -15.91
CA MET A 80 -11.04 -11.13 -16.73
C MET A 80 -10.65 -10.56 -18.10
N GLN A 81 -11.52 -9.76 -18.71
CA GLN A 81 -11.25 -9.17 -20.02
C GLN A 81 -10.34 -7.95 -19.99
N ASN A 82 -10.34 -7.16 -18.88
CA ASN A 82 -9.71 -5.85 -18.85
C ASN A 82 -8.55 -5.72 -17.86
N LEU A 83 -8.44 -6.62 -16.88
CA LEU A 83 -7.45 -6.54 -15.80
C LEU A 83 -6.58 -7.79 -15.67
N VAL A 84 -6.84 -8.86 -16.46
CA VAL A 84 -6.05 -10.09 -16.45
C VAL A 84 -5.39 -10.25 -17.82
N TYR A 85 -4.07 -10.14 -17.87
CA TYR A 85 -3.28 -10.25 -19.10
C TYR A 85 -2.38 -11.50 -19.12
N SER A 86 -2.65 -12.42 -18.19
CA SER A 86 -1.96 -13.72 -18.06
C SER A 86 -2.97 -14.86 -18.11
N ASP A 87 -2.51 -16.09 -17.95
CA ASP A 87 -3.38 -17.27 -17.84
C ASP A 87 -4.00 -17.44 -16.45
N ALA A 88 -3.94 -16.40 -15.60
CA ALA A 88 -4.46 -16.44 -14.24
C ALA A 88 -5.98 -16.60 -14.23
N LYS A 89 -6.47 -17.42 -13.29
CA LYS A 89 -7.91 -17.64 -13.09
C LYS A 89 -8.47 -16.58 -12.12
N PHE A 90 -9.77 -16.37 -12.17
CA PHE A 90 -10.48 -15.38 -11.37
C PHE A 90 -10.25 -15.49 -9.85
N GLY A 91 -10.07 -16.70 -9.31
CA GLY A 91 -9.75 -16.92 -7.89
C GLY A 91 -8.26 -16.78 -7.52
N GLU A 92 -7.37 -16.56 -8.49
CA GLU A 92 -5.94 -16.46 -8.25
C GLU A 92 -5.50 -15.08 -7.80
N THR A 93 -4.31 -15.00 -7.21
CA THR A 93 -3.69 -13.74 -6.78
C THR A 93 -3.05 -13.01 -7.96
N MET A 94 -2.90 -11.71 -7.84
CA MET A 94 -2.25 -10.86 -8.83
C MET A 94 -0.73 -11.03 -8.74
N SER A 95 -0.21 -12.06 -9.38
CA SER A 95 1.22 -12.39 -9.41
C SER A 95 1.82 -12.19 -10.79
N ILE A 96 3.14 -12.03 -10.84
CA ILE A 96 3.92 -11.91 -12.07
C ILE A 96 4.66 -13.21 -12.37
N ALA A 97 5.03 -13.38 -13.64
CA ALA A 97 5.84 -14.50 -14.10
C ALA A 97 7.34 -14.19 -14.13
N MET A 98 7.77 -13.03 -13.64
CA MET A 98 9.18 -12.63 -13.61
C MET A 98 9.98 -13.56 -12.70
N ASP A 99 11.02 -14.16 -13.25
CA ASP A 99 11.97 -14.98 -12.49
C ASP A 99 12.79 -14.09 -11.52
N PRO A 100 12.89 -14.46 -10.24
CA PRO A 100 13.60 -13.66 -9.25
C PRO A 100 15.08 -13.45 -9.55
N ASP A 101 15.78 -14.46 -10.07
CA ASP A 101 17.22 -14.37 -10.36
C ASP A 101 17.46 -13.44 -11.56
N GLN A 102 16.58 -13.50 -12.55
CA GLN A 102 16.61 -12.57 -13.68
C GLN A 102 16.27 -11.15 -13.25
N ALA A 103 15.28 -10.97 -12.36
CA ALA A 103 14.92 -9.67 -11.83
C ALA A 103 16.10 -9.02 -11.08
N GLU A 104 16.82 -9.79 -10.27
CA GLU A 104 18.02 -9.30 -9.56
C GLU A 104 19.13 -8.93 -10.55
N ALA A 105 19.35 -9.73 -11.59
CA ALA A 105 20.35 -9.44 -12.61
C ALA A 105 20.04 -8.16 -13.41
N TRP A 106 18.75 -7.88 -13.67
CA TRP A 106 18.33 -6.71 -14.44
C TRP A 106 18.28 -5.42 -13.64
N PHE A 107 17.84 -5.50 -12.37
CA PHE A 107 17.52 -4.31 -11.55
C PHE A 107 18.45 -4.15 -10.34
N GLY A 108 19.39 -5.08 -10.12
CA GLY A 108 20.23 -5.09 -8.93
C GLY A 108 19.51 -5.49 -7.64
N LYS A 109 18.21 -5.78 -7.73
CA LYS A 109 17.35 -6.34 -6.67
C LYS A 109 16.02 -6.79 -7.24
N ILE A 110 15.38 -7.72 -6.55
CA ILE A 110 14.03 -8.17 -6.89
C ILE A 110 13.02 -7.05 -6.59
N PRO A 111 12.15 -6.66 -7.56
CA PRO A 111 11.07 -5.71 -7.30
C PRO A 111 10.16 -6.21 -6.16
N PRO A 112 9.91 -5.39 -5.14
CA PRO A 112 9.13 -5.83 -3.99
C PRO A 112 7.65 -6.05 -4.33
N ASP A 113 7.01 -6.97 -3.61
CA ASP A 113 5.56 -7.09 -3.58
C ASP A 113 4.92 -5.84 -2.97
N LEU A 114 3.89 -5.28 -3.61
CA LEU A 114 3.26 -4.04 -3.19
C LEU A 114 1.95 -4.23 -2.41
N SER A 115 1.56 -5.47 -2.05
CA SER A 115 0.30 -5.77 -1.36
C SER A 115 0.04 -4.92 -0.12
N LEU A 116 1.08 -4.57 0.63
CA LEU A 116 0.97 -3.84 1.88
C LEU A 116 1.50 -2.40 1.82
N ILE A 117 1.95 -1.93 0.65
CA ILE A 117 2.60 -0.61 0.56
C ILE A 117 1.67 0.53 0.95
N GLY A 118 0.40 0.49 0.52
CA GLY A 118 -0.59 1.48 0.86
C GLY A 118 -0.91 1.53 2.36
N ARG A 119 -0.80 0.39 3.06
CA ARG A 119 -1.00 0.30 4.51
C ARG A 119 0.24 0.73 5.29
N SER A 120 1.43 0.32 4.85
CA SER A 120 2.68 0.56 5.58
C SER A 120 3.23 1.98 5.38
N ARG A 121 3.04 2.56 4.21
CA ARG A 121 3.52 3.91 3.86
C ARG A 121 2.40 4.94 3.74
N GLY A 122 1.20 4.52 3.37
CA GLY A 122 0.07 5.40 3.11
C GLY A 122 -0.01 5.87 1.65
N ALA A 123 -1.23 6.25 1.22
CA ALA A 123 -1.49 6.70 -0.15
C ALA A 123 -0.69 7.97 -0.52
N ASP A 124 -0.58 8.91 0.41
CA ASP A 124 0.14 10.17 0.20
C ASP A 124 1.63 9.94 -0.06
N TRP A 125 2.23 9.00 0.68
CA TRP A 125 3.62 8.63 0.44
C TRP A 125 3.81 7.98 -0.94
N VAL A 126 2.96 7.02 -1.31
CA VAL A 126 3.03 6.37 -2.64
C VAL A 126 2.87 7.39 -3.76
N PHE A 127 1.91 8.30 -3.61
CA PHE A 127 1.69 9.39 -4.56
C PHE A 127 2.92 10.28 -4.71
N SER A 128 3.48 10.76 -3.60
CA SER A 128 4.67 11.62 -3.60
C SER A 128 5.90 10.89 -4.14
N TYR A 129 6.07 9.62 -3.80
CA TYR A 129 7.16 8.79 -4.30
C TYR A 129 7.12 8.67 -5.83
N LEU A 130 5.96 8.34 -6.41
CA LEU A 130 5.82 8.21 -7.86
C LEU A 130 6.03 9.54 -8.61
N ARG A 131 5.75 10.66 -7.98
CA ARG A 131 5.97 12.00 -8.55
C ARG A 131 7.38 12.54 -8.29
N GLY A 132 8.12 11.92 -7.40
CA GLY A 132 9.47 12.34 -7.04
C GLY A 132 10.55 11.99 -8.07
N PHE A 133 10.23 11.21 -9.09
CA PHE A 133 11.16 10.87 -10.16
C PHE A 133 11.21 12.00 -11.20
N TYR A 134 12.38 12.48 -11.48
CA TYR A 134 12.63 13.50 -12.51
C TYR A 134 13.94 13.21 -13.23
N GLN A 135 14.05 13.71 -14.45
CA GLN A 135 15.29 13.62 -15.19
C GLN A 135 16.26 14.69 -14.66
N ASP A 136 17.41 14.26 -14.15
CA ASP A 136 18.47 15.21 -13.79
C ASP A 136 19.06 15.83 -15.05
N GLY A 137 18.91 17.14 -15.19
CA GLY A 137 19.45 17.91 -16.33
C GLY A 137 20.98 17.90 -16.43
N ASN A 138 21.67 17.41 -15.41
CA ASN A 138 23.12 17.33 -15.36
C ASN A 138 23.69 15.97 -15.81
N GLY A 139 22.86 15.05 -16.27
CA GLY A 139 23.29 13.82 -16.94
C GLY A 139 24.05 12.85 -16.04
N GLY A 140 23.62 12.73 -14.77
CA GLY A 140 24.12 11.71 -13.84
C GLY A 140 23.69 10.31 -14.22
#